data_31aa54504d232cd76d7ea8db2e735332
#
_entry.id   31aa54504d232cd76d7ea8db2e735332
#
_cell.length_a   1.000
_cell.length_b   1.000
_cell.length_c   1.000
_cell.angle_alpha   90.00
_cell.angle_beta   90.00
_cell.angle_gamma   90.00
#
_symmetry.space_group_name_H-M   'P 1'
#
loop_
_entity.id
_entity.type
_entity.pdbx_description
1 polymer ?
#
loop_
_entity_poly.entity_id
_entity_poly.type
_entity_poly.pdbx_seq_one_letter_code
_entity_poly.pdbx_strand_id
1 'polypeptide(L)'
;MSPTGSERPGQPGIPSNSVRELTRARRADAGGRSPDQAAGLDLVDRAILRALTADARIPNNALADLVGIAPSTCLGRVRSLRERGVIRGFHADIDPASVGRAIQAMIAVRMQSHARSHIAEFAATVSQLPEVLNVFFLAGADDFLLHVAARDTENLRNFVVVNLSGNPDVALTETNLIFEHIRSGAGY
;
A
#
# COMPACT_ATOMS: atom_id res chain seq x y z
N MET A 1 7.39 -23.42 49.21
CA MET A 1 8.38 -22.88 48.24
C MET A 1 7.67 -22.66 46.91
N SER A 2 7.30 -21.44 46.65
CA SER A 2 6.59 -21.05 45.42
C SER A 2 7.59 -20.56 44.39
N PRO A 3 7.48 -20.90 43.08
CA PRO A 3 8.31 -20.33 42.06
C PRO A 3 7.75 -18.97 41.57
N THR A 4 8.64 -18.03 41.57
CA THR A 4 8.57 -16.65 41.08
C THR A 4 8.06 -16.56 39.66
N GLY A 5 7.06 -15.72 39.45
CA GLY A 5 6.58 -15.32 38.13
C GLY A 5 7.61 -14.51 37.36
N SER A 6 7.87 -14.92 36.14
CA SER A 6 8.68 -14.20 35.17
C SER A 6 7.81 -13.10 34.52
N GLU A 7 8.01 -11.86 34.96
CA GLU A 7 7.50 -10.68 34.26
C GLU A 7 8.21 -10.54 32.93
N ARG A 8 7.43 -10.53 31.84
CA ARG A 8 7.94 -10.18 30.51
C ARG A 8 8.17 -8.66 30.48
N PRO A 9 9.34 -8.19 30.01
CA PRO A 9 9.56 -6.76 29.84
C PRO A 9 8.59 -6.18 28.83
N GLY A 10 7.92 -5.09 29.22
CA GLY A 10 6.95 -4.37 28.39
C GLY A 10 7.60 -3.87 27.09
N GLN A 11 6.98 -4.14 25.97
CA GLN A 11 7.38 -3.63 24.66
C GLN A 11 7.27 -2.10 24.69
N PRO A 12 8.28 -1.36 24.24
CA PRO A 12 8.16 0.09 24.06
C PRO A 12 7.19 0.38 22.92
N GLY A 13 6.07 1.00 23.26
CA GLY A 13 5.07 1.43 22.30
C GLY A 13 5.67 2.41 21.29
N ILE A 14 5.23 2.33 20.03
CA ILE A 14 5.60 3.26 18.96
C ILE A 14 5.22 4.67 19.41
N PRO A 15 6.14 5.65 19.41
CA PRO A 15 5.80 7.01 19.75
C PRO A 15 4.77 7.55 18.76
N SER A 16 3.64 8.03 19.30
CA SER A 16 2.48 8.52 18.54
C SER A 16 2.80 9.63 17.51
N ASN A 17 3.98 10.21 17.58
CA ASN A 17 4.47 11.25 16.67
C ASN A 17 4.89 10.71 15.29
N SER A 18 5.54 9.53 15.22
CA SER A 18 6.01 8.96 13.95
C SER A 18 4.84 8.53 13.05
N VAL A 19 3.77 7.98 13.65
CA VAL A 19 2.54 7.64 12.92
C VAL A 19 1.85 8.91 12.41
N ARG A 20 1.89 10.00 13.21
CA ARG A 20 1.33 11.30 12.83
C ARG A 20 2.11 11.96 11.70
N GLU A 21 3.43 11.82 11.63
CA GLU A 21 4.26 12.41 10.56
C GLU A 21 4.08 11.70 9.23
N LEU A 22 4.05 10.38 9.19
CA LEU A 22 3.75 9.61 7.97
C LEU A 22 2.31 9.82 7.50
N THR A 23 1.37 9.94 8.43
CA THR A 23 -0.02 10.30 8.12
C THR A 23 -0.10 11.75 7.63
N ARG A 24 0.77 12.63 8.11
CA ARG A 24 0.84 14.04 7.69
C ARG A 24 1.54 14.20 6.33
N ALA A 25 2.62 13.45 6.05
CA ALA A 25 3.26 13.40 4.73
C ALA A 25 2.30 12.88 3.65
N ARG A 26 1.54 11.80 3.94
CA ARG A 26 0.47 11.32 3.05
C ARG A 26 -0.69 12.33 2.91
N ARG A 27 -0.98 13.14 3.93
CA ARG A 27 -1.99 14.21 3.86
C ARG A 27 -1.50 15.41 3.06
N ALA A 28 -0.21 15.71 3.02
CA ALA A 28 0.36 16.79 2.21
C ALA A 28 0.32 16.43 0.71
N ASP A 29 0.56 15.14 0.36
CA ASP A 29 0.51 14.65 -1.02
C ASP A 29 -0.93 14.31 -1.45
N ALA A 30 -1.83 14.02 -0.52
CA ALA A 30 -3.25 13.69 -0.73
C ALA A 30 -4.16 14.89 -0.47
N GLY A 31 -3.75 16.14 -0.70
CA GLY A 31 -4.57 17.35 -0.53
C GLY A 31 -5.70 17.17 0.48
N GLY A 32 -5.49 17.55 1.71
CA GLY A 32 -6.32 17.56 2.92
C GLY A 32 -7.74 17.02 2.82
N ARG A 33 -7.93 15.69 2.89
CA ARG A 33 -9.27 15.07 2.94
C ARG A 33 -9.69 14.85 4.37
N SER A 34 -10.79 15.51 4.75
CA SER A 34 -11.54 15.16 5.96
C SER A 34 -12.21 13.78 5.81
N PRO A 35 -12.33 12.99 6.89
CA PRO A 35 -13.11 11.73 6.91
C PRO A 35 -14.56 11.90 6.43
N ASP A 36 -15.11 13.11 6.53
CA ASP A 36 -16.45 13.49 6.07
C ASP A 36 -16.64 13.42 4.55
N GLN A 37 -15.56 13.41 3.76
CA GLN A 37 -15.68 13.31 2.30
C GLN A 37 -15.98 11.90 1.81
N ALA A 38 -15.75 10.87 2.61
CA ALA A 38 -16.22 9.51 2.32
C ALA A 38 -17.74 9.36 2.49
N ALA A 39 -18.38 10.22 3.29
CA ALA A 39 -19.83 10.24 3.49
C ALA A 39 -20.64 10.83 2.31
N GLY A 40 -19.99 11.37 1.30
CA GLY A 40 -20.63 12.03 0.16
C GLY A 40 -20.75 11.18 -1.11
N LEU A 41 -20.60 9.84 -1.05
CA LEU A 41 -20.81 8.96 -2.20
C LEU A 41 -22.27 8.50 -2.24
N ASP A 42 -23.01 8.90 -3.28
CA ASP A 42 -24.36 8.41 -3.53
C ASP A 42 -24.37 7.00 -4.17
N LEU A 43 -25.54 6.45 -4.41
CA LEU A 43 -25.70 5.11 -4.99
C LEU A 43 -25.11 5.02 -6.41
N VAL A 44 -25.21 6.12 -7.18
CA VAL A 44 -24.69 6.19 -8.54
C VAL A 44 -23.17 6.24 -8.53
N ASP A 45 -22.55 7.02 -7.61
CA ASP A 45 -21.10 7.06 -7.44
C ASP A 45 -20.56 5.66 -7.07
N ARG A 46 -21.24 4.95 -6.17
CA ARG A 46 -20.87 3.57 -5.78
C ARG A 46 -21.00 2.59 -6.95
N ALA A 47 -22.04 2.75 -7.80
CA ALA A 47 -22.22 1.92 -9.00
C ALA A 47 -21.11 2.19 -10.03
N ILE A 48 -20.75 3.46 -10.26
CA ILE A 48 -19.62 3.86 -11.10
C ILE A 48 -18.31 3.24 -10.59
N LEU A 49 -18.03 3.33 -9.29
CA LEU A 49 -16.81 2.76 -8.71
C LEU A 49 -16.74 1.25 -8.88
N ARG A 50 -17.85 0.53 -8.66
CA ARG A 50 -17.90 -0.93 -8.88
C ARG A 50 -17.63 -1.30 -10.34
N ALA A 51 -18.26 -0.60 -11.27
CA ALA A 51 -18.04 -0.84 -12.70
C ALA A 51 -16.59 -0.58 -13.12
N LEU A 52 -15.99 0.53 -12.66
CA LEU A 52 -14.61 0.87 -12.93
C LEU A 52 -13.58 -0.03 -12.23
N THR A 53 -13.95 -0.64 -11.11
CA THR A 53 -13.10 -1.65 -10.46
C THR A 53 -13.07 -2.96 -11.26
N ALA A 54 -14.19 -3.31 -11.90
CA ALA A 54 -14.28 -4.50 -12.76
C ALA A 54 -13.60 -4.26 -14.11
N ASP A 55 -13.85 -3.11 -14.74
CA ASP A 55 -13.23 -2.70 -16.00
C ASP A 55 -12.90 -1.20 -16.00
N ALA A 56 -11.65 -0.90 -15.72
CA ALA A 56 -11.15 0.49 -15.73
C ALA A 56 -11.15 1.16 -17.11
N ARG A 57 -11.37 0.38 -18.18
CA ARG A 57 -11.37 0.87 -19.59
C ARG A 57 -12.77 0.92 -20.21
N ILE A 58 -13.82 0.64 -19.44
CA ILE A 58 -15.20 0.73 -19.92
C ILE A 58 -15.45 2.10 -20.56
N PRO A 59 -15.98 2.18 -21.81
CA PRO A 59 -16.33 3.44 -22.44
C PRO A 59 -17.38 4.21 -21.63
N ASN A 60 -17.28 5.54 -21.61
CA ASN A 60 -18.19 6.38 -20.81
C ASN A 60 -19.69 6.15 -21.15
N ASN A 61 -20.02 5.91 -22.41
CA ASN A 61 -21.41 5.63 -22.79
C ASN A 61 -21.90 4.31 -22.17
N ALA A 62 -21.09 3.23 -22.27
CA ALA A 62 -21.42 1.95 -21.67
C ALA A 62 -21.49 2.03 -20.12
N LEU A 63 -20.61 2.81 -19.50
CA LEU A 63 -20.67 3.07 -18.06
C LEU A 63 -21.94 3.82 -17.67
N ALA A 64 -22.32 4.85 -18.45
CA ALA A 64 -23.52 5.64 -18.23
C ALA A 64 -24.80 4.77 -18.33
N ASP A 65 -24.87 3.94 -19.39
CA ASP A 65 -25.97 2.97 -19.59
C ASP A 65 -26.05 1.98 -18.42
N LEU A 66 -24.91 1.45 -17.99
CA LEU A 66 -24.83 0.48 -16.87
C LEU A 66 -25.36 1.07 -15.54
N VAL A 67 -25.08 2.36 -15.29
CA VAL A 67 -25.49 3.03 -14.06
C VAL A 67 -26.79 3.84 -14.19
N GLY A 68 -27.40 3.85 -15.39
CA GLY A 68 -28.73 4.45 -15.64
C GLY A 68 -28.76 5.97 -15.63
N ILE A 69 -27.70 6.64 -16.14
CA ILE A 69 -27.63 8.12 -16.22
C ILE A 69 -27.17 8.58 -17.60
N ALA A 70 -27.34 9.87 -17.88
CA ALA A 70 -26.87 10.46 -19.14
C ALA A 70 -25.33 10.44 -19.24
N PRO A 71 -24.72 10.21 -20.42
CA PRO A 71 -23.26 10.15 -20.59
C PRO A 71 -22.52 11.38 -20.10
N SER A 72 -23.06 12.59 -20.31
CA SER A 72 -22.47 13.83 -19.80
C SER A 72 -22.45 13.89 -18.27
N THR A 73 -23.51 13.41 -17.63
CA THR A 73 -23.61 13.32 -16.16
C THR A 73 -22.61 12.29 -15.64
N CYS A 74 -22.47 11.14 -16.30
CA CYS A 74 -21.50 10.11 -15.95
C CYS A 74 -20.06 10.64 -16.00
N LEU A 75 -19.69 11.29 -17.10
CA LEU A 75 -18.38 11.92 -17.27
C LEU A 75 -18.08 12.93 -16.16
N GLY A 76 -19.04 13.79 -15.84
CA GLY A 76 -18.92 14.78 -14.75
C GLY A 76 -18.69 14.12 -13.40
N ARG A 77 -19.41 13.03 -13.10
CA ARG A 77 -19.25 12.27 -11.85
C ARG A 77 -17.88 11.59 -11.76
N VAL A 78 -17.43 10.92 -12.81
CA VAL A 78 -16.09 10.29 -12.85
C VAL A 78 -15.00 11.36 -12.64
N ARG A 79 -15.13 12.52 -13.28
CA ARG A 79 -14.22 13.64 -13.10
C ARG A 79 -14.21 14.13 -11.64
N SER A 80 -15.37 14.35 -11.03
CA SER A 80 -15.52 14.76 -9.64
C SER A 80 -14.90 13.71 -8.68
N LEU A 81 -15.13 12.41 -8.91
CA LEU A 81 -14.54 11.34 -8.12
C LEU A 81 -13.00 11.33 -8.21
N ARG A 82 -12.44 11.69 -9.36
CA ARG A 82 -10.99 11.87 -9.53
C ARG A 82 -10.47 13.13 -8.81
N GLU A 83 -11.10 14.27 -8.99
CA GLU A 83 -10.73 15.53 -8.35
C GLU A 83 -10.82 15.45 -6.82
N ARG A 84 -11.82 14.76 -6.31
CA ARG A 84 -11.96 14.41 -4.90
C ARG A 84 -10.96 13.31 -4.47
N GLY A 85 -10.28 12.62 -5.48
CA GLY A 85 -9.34 11.52 -5.43
C GLY A 85 -9.89 10.29 -4.72
N VAL A 86 -11.17 10.09 -4.80
CA VAL A 86 -11.81 8.80 -4.57
C VAL A 86 -11.25 7.80 -5.58
N ILE A 87 -11.19 8.21 -6.84
CA ILE A 87 -10.42 7.50 -7.88
C ILE A 87 -9.01 8.11 -7.91
N ARG A 88 -8.03 7.35 -7.45
CA ARG A 88 -6.62 7.75 -7.41
C ARG A 88 -5.90 7.62 -8.74
N GLY A 89 -6.40 6.76 -9.65
CA GLY A 89 -5.81 6.51 -10.95
C GLY A 89 -6.43 5.29 -11.63
N PHE A 90 -6.03 5.09 -12.88
CA PHE A 90 -6.32 3.89 -13.68
C PHE A 90 -4.97 3.26 -14.03
N HIS A 91 -4.76 2.02 -13.61
CA HIS A 91 -3.48 1.33 -13.76
C HIS A 91 -3.71 -0.03 -14.40
N ALA A 92 -2.78 -0.43 -15.26
CA ALA A 92 -2.73 -1.80 -15.74
C ALA A 92 -2.31 -2.71 -14.58
N ASP A 93 -2.97 -3.85 -14.48
CA ASP A 93 -2.52 -4.95 -13.65
C ASP A 93 -1.60 -5.82 -14.48
N ILE A 94 -0.31 -5.82 -14.15
CA ILE A 94 0.72 -6.54 -14.90
C ILE A 94 1.17 -7.72 -14.04
N ASP A 95 1.12 -8.92 -14.61
CA ASP A 95 1.69 -10.10 -13.98
C ASP A 95 3.23 -9.97 -13.91
N PRO A 96 3.82 -9.94 -12.71
CA PRO A 96 5.27 -9.79 -12.57
C PRO A 96 6.05 -10.94 -13.23
N ALA A 97 5.52 -12.16 -13.25
CA ALA A 97 6.18 -13.30 -13.88
C ALA A 97 6.28 -13.10 -15.39
N SER A 98 5.24 -12.56 -16.03
CA SER A 98 5.20 -12.26 -17.47
C SER A 98 6.22 -11.19 -17.89
N VAL A 99 6.71 -10.38 -16.96
CA VAL A 99 7.76 -9.37 -17.21
C VAL A 99 9.12 -9.79 -16.61
N GLY A 100 9.31 -11.09 -16.38
CA GLY A 100 10.59 -11.66 -15.93
C GLY A 100 10.86 -11.52 -14.43
N ARG A 101 9.83 -11.29 -13.59
CA ARG A 101 9.95 -11.17 -12.13
C ARG A 101 9.08 -12.23 -11.45
N ALA A 102 9.48 -13.51 -11.63
CA ALA A 102 8.67 -14.66 -11.21
C ALA A 102 8.66 -14.89 -9.69
N ILE A 103 9.66 -14.39 -8.95
CA ILE A 103 9.74 -14.56 -7.51
C ILE A 103 9.13 -13.34 -6.82
N GLN A 104 8.08 -13.57 -6.03
CA GLN A 104 7.48 -12.53 -5.21
C GLN A 104 7.67 -12.84 -3.72
N ALA A 105 7.84 -11.81 -2.92
CA ALA A 105 7.99 -11.95 -1.47
C ALA A 105 7.34 -10.79 -0.72
N MET A 106 6.91 -11.09 0.52
CA MET A 106 6.60 -10.09 1.54
C MET A 106 7.79 -10.01 2.49
N ILE A 107 8.38 -8.82 2.62
CA ILE A 107 9.52 -8.59 3.50
C ILE A 107 9.07 -7.67 4.63
N ALA A 108 9.04 -8.21 5.85
CA ALA A 108 8.85 -7.41 7.04
C ALA A 108 10.18 -6.74 7.39
N VAL A 109 10.12 -5.45 7.72
CA VAL A 109 11.29 -4.63 8.07
C VAL A 109 11.03 -3.94 9.40
N ARG A 110 11.96 -4.12 10.33
CA ARG A 110 11.99 -3.41 11.60
C ARG A 110 13.14 -2.41 11.59
N MET A 111 12.83 -1.17 11.92
CA MET A 111 13.81 -0.11 11.99
C MET A 111 14.51 -0.09 13.36
N GLN A 112 15.75 0.37 13.37
CA GLN A 112 16.47 0.68 14.62
C GLN A 112 15.75 1.79 15.39
N SER A 113 15.87 1.76 16.71
CA SER A 113 15.19 2.76 17.57
C SER A 113 15.62 4.20 17.27
N HIS A 114 16.88 4.41 16.91
CA HIS A 114 17.42 5.73 16.57
C HIS A 114 16.93 6.22 15.17
N ALA A 115 16.61 5.30 14.27
CA ALA A 115 16.21 5.61 12.89
C ALA A 115 14.71 5.95 12.75
N ARG A 116 13.94 5.92 13.83
CA ARG A 116 12.50 6.20 13.79
C ARG A 116 12.14 7.61 13.32
N SER A 117 13.05 8.56 13.43
CA SER A 117 12.90 9.90 12.84
C SER A 117 13.02 9.92 11.32
N HIS A 118 13.69 8.92 10.70
CA HIS A 118 13.95 8.82 9.26
C HIS A 118 12.99 7.86 8.54
N ILE A 119 11.92 7.40 9.20
CA ILE A 119 10.94 6.44 8.64
C ILE A 119 10.36 6.93 7.31
N ALA A 120 10.05 8.21 7.19
CA ALA A 120 9.50 8.78 5.96
C ALA A 120 10.51 8.78 4.80
N GLU A 121 11.77 9.06 5.09
CA GLU A 121 12.88 9.04 4.12
C GLU A 121 13.16 7.61 3.65
N PHE A 122 13.22 6.65 4.57
CA PHE A 122 13.34 5.23 4.24
C PHE A 122 12.21 4.77 3.32
N ALA A 123 10.95 5.09 3.67
CA ALA A 123 9.79 4.72 2.84
C ALA A 123 9.85 5.33 1.44
N ALA A 124 10.26 6.61 1.33
CA ALA A 124 10.42 7.31 0.05
C ALA A 124 11.50 6.64 -0.81
N THR A 125 12.66 6.33 -0.22
CA THR A 125 13.78 5.70 -0.90
C THR A 125 13.41 4.29 -1.38
N VAL A 126 12.89 3.44 -0.50
CA VAL A 126 12.56 2.06 -0.81
C VAL A 126 11.44 1.97 -1.85
N SER A 127 10.47 2.89 -1.83
CA SER A 127 9.37 2.91 -2.80
C SER A 127 9.80 3.21 -4.24
N GLN A 128 11.02 3.71 -4.47
CA GLN A 128 11.57 3.97 -5.81
C GLN A 128 12.36 2.78 -6.37
N LEU A 129 12.62 1.75 -5.56
CA LEU A 129 13.37 0.58 -6.03
C LEU A 129 12.53 -0.23 -7.01
N PRO A 130 13.11 -0.67 -8.14
CA PRO A 130 12.37 -1.33 -9.21
C PRO A 130 11.77 -2.68 -8.79
N GLU A 131 12.34 -3.35 -7.81
CA GLU A 131 11.80 -4.61 -7.26
C GLU A 131 10.57 -4.39 -6.40
N VAL A 132 10.36 -3.17 -5.86
CA VAL A 132 9.30 -2.88 -4.89
C VAL A 132 7.99 -2.59 -5.62
N LEU A 133 6.99 -3.42 -5.37
CA LEU A 133 5.63 -3.27 -5.89
C LEU A 133 4.76 -2.41 -4.94
N ASN A 134 4.88 -2.65 -3.62
CA ASN A 134 4.13 -1.92 -2.61
C ASN A 134 4.94 -1.77 -1.32
N VAL A 135 4.71 -0.66 -0.63
CA VAL A 135 5.25 -0.39 0.71
C VAL A 135 4.08 -0.13 1.65
N PHE A 136 3.98 -0.91 2.71
CA PHE A 136 2.99 -0.73 3.77
C PHE A 136 3.73 -0.31 5.03
N PHE A 137 3.32 0.81 5.63
CA PHE A 137 3.74 1.19 6.97
C PHE A 137 2.79 0.58 7.99
N LEU A 138 3.33 -0.12 8.97
CA LEU A 138 2.56 -0.90 9.93
C LEU A 138 2.57 -0.25 11.31
N ALA A 139 1.54 -0.53 12.08
CA ALA A 139 1.50 -0.31 13.51
C ALA A 139 1.60 -1.68 14.20
N GLY A 140 2.79 -2.06 14.66
CA GLY A 140 3.00 -3.39 15.25
C GLY A 140 4.45 -3.67 15.60
N ALA A 141 4.83 -4.95 15.56
CA ALA A 141 6.19 -5.40 15.84
C ALA A 141 7.18 -4.97 14.77
N ASP A 142 6.73 -4.90 13.52
CA ASP A 142 7.50 -4.44 12.37
C ASP A 142 7.00 -3.07 11.93
N ASP A 143 7.90 -2.26 11.37
CA ASP A 143 7.58 -0.91 10.93
C ASP A 143 7.06 -0.91 9.48
N PHE A 144 7.59 -1.80 8.62
CA PHE A 144 7.18 -1.90 7.23
C PHE A 144 6.93 -3.34 6.79
N LEU A 145 6.05 -3.47 5.80
CA LEU A 145 5.91 -4.67 4.98
C LEU A 145 6.08 -4.26 3.52
N LEU A 146 7.09 -4.84 2.87
CA LEU A 146 7.39 -4.58 1.47
C LEU A 146 6.89 -5.74 0.62
N HIS A 147 6.09 -5.46 -0.40
CA HIS A 147 5.78 -6.42 -1.44
C HIS A 147 6.78 -6.21 -2.57
N VAL A 148 7.59 -7.23 -2.84
CA VAL A 148 8.64 -7.16 -3.84
C VAL A 148 8.48 -8.24 -4.90
N ALA A 149 8.99 -7.97 -6.11
CA ALA A 149 9.07 -8.94 -7.19
C ALA A 149 10.50 -8.95 -7.75
N ALA A 150 11.12 -10.12 -7.78
CA ALA A 150 12.47 -10.37 -8.22
C ALA A 150 12.51 -11.37 -9.39
N ARG A 151 13.57 -11.34 -10.18
CA ARG A 151 13.78 -12.25 -11.30
C ARG A 151 13.98 -13.69 -10.83
N ASP A 152 14.81 -13.85 -9.81
CA ASP A 152 15.22 -15.12 -9.22
C ASP A 152 15.56 -14.95 -7.73
N THR A 153 15.87 -16.04 -7.05
CA THR A 153 16.20 -16.03 -5.61
C THR A 153 17.51 -15.30 -5.32
N GLU A 154 18.47 -15.28 -6.25
CA GLU A 154 19.70 -14.54 -6.10
C GLU A 154 19.47 -13.04 -6.15
N ASN A 155 18.65 -12.58 -7.10
CA ASN A 155 18.23 -11.18 -7.19
C ASN A 155 17.45 -10.75 -5.94
N LEU A 156 16.54 -11.59 -5.43
CA LEU A 156 15.82 -11.32 -4.17
C LEU A 156 16.80 -11.20 -2.99
N ARG A 157 17.75 -12.14 -2.87
CA ARG A 157 18.77 -12.11 -1.82
C ARG A 157 19.62 -10.84 -1.90
N ASN A 158 20.08 -10.49 -3.11
CA ASN A 158 20.87 -9.27 -3.33
C ASN A 158 20.08 -8.02 -2.98
N PHE A 159 18.80 -7.95 -3.35
CA PHE A 159 17.92 -6.86 -2.97
C PHE A 159 17.86 -6.69 -1.43
N VAL A 160 17.64 -7.77 -0.70
CA VAL A 160 17.56 -7.74 0.77
C VAL A 160 18.89 -7.31 1.38
N VAL A 161 20.00 -7.87 0.91
CA VAL A 161 21.33 -7.56 1.48
C VAL A 161 21.72 -6.11 1.22
N VAL A 162 21.56 -5.63 -0.01
CA VAL A 162 22.03 -4.29 -0.41
C VAL A 162 21.12 -3.19 0.11
N ASN A 163 19.80 -3.36 -0.01
CA ASN A 163 18.87 -2.26 0.23
C ASN A 163 18.26 -2.27 1.65
N LEU A 164 18.26 -3.43 2.32
CA LEU A 164 17.63 -3.57 3.63
C LEU A 164 18.64 -3.92 4.71
N SER A 165 19.21 -5.13 4.71
CA SER A 165 20.11 -5.58 5.78
C SER A 165 21.43 -4.81 5.83
N GLY A 166 21.87 -4.25 4.70
CA GLY A 166 23.05 -3.35 4.62
C GLY A 166 22.77 -1.93 5.11
N ASN A 167 21.51 -1.57 5.32
CA ASN A 167 21.13 -0.24 5.80
C ASN A 167 21.26 -0.18 7.34
N PRO A 168 22.08 0.75 7.88
CA PRO A 168 22.30 0.86 9.34
C PRO A 168 21.02 1.22 10.11
N ASP A 169 20.01 1.76 9.45
CA ASP A 169 18.73 2.10 10.05
C ASP A 169 17.79 0.90 10.21
N VAL A 170 18.12 -0.25 9.57
CA VAL A 170 17.34 -1.48 9.64
C VAL A 170 17.87 -2.38 10.76
N ALA A 171 16.98 -2.78 11.68
CA ALA A 171 17.31 -3.69 12.78
C ALA A 171 17.15 -5.16 12.38
N LEU A 172 16.08 -5.46 11.64
CA LEU A 172 15.72 -6.83 11.29
C LEU A 172 14.93 -6.85 10.00
N THR A 173 15.14 -7.91 9.21
CA THR A 173 14.29 -8.22 8.05
C THR A 173 13.83 -9.67 8.12
N GLU A 174 12.58 -9.93 7.77
CA GLU A 174 12.04 -11.27 7.60
C GLU A 174 11.43 -11.39 6.21
N THR A 175 11.90 -12.36 5.43
CA THR A 175 11.48 -12.55 4.03
C THR A 175 10.61 -13.78 3.90
N ASN A 176 9.36 -13.57 3.48
CA ASN A 176 8.35 -14.61 3.25
C ASN A 176 8.06 -14.70 1.74
N LEU A 177 8.37 -15.84 1.11
CA LEU A 177 8.06 -16.06 -0.30
C LEU A 177 6.56 -16.20 -0.49
N ILE A 178 6.04 -15.58 -1.55
CA ILE A 178 4.66 -15.72 -1.99
C ILE A 178 4.60 -16.87 -3.00
N PHE A 179 3.92 -17.96 -2.63
CA PHE A 179 3.70 -19.08 -3.57
C PHE A 179 2.50 -18.82 -4.47
N GLU A 180 1.47 -18.15 -3.96
CA GLU A 180 0.26 -17.82 -4.70
C GLU A 180 -0.35 -16.53 -4.16
N HIS A 181 -0.85 -15.68 -5.05
CA HIS A 181 -1.60 -14.48 -4.71
C HIS A 181 -2.99 -14.56 -5.32
N ILE A 182 -3.99 -14.82 -4.49
CA ILE A 182 -5.40 -14.87 -4.89
C ILE A 182 -6.00 -13.47 -4.66
N ARG A 183 -6.44 -12.84 -5.75
CA ARG A 183 -7.14 -11.55 -5.66
C ARG A 183 -8.63 -11.78 -5.44
N SER A 184 -9.19 -11.06 -4.47
CA SER A 184 -10.64 -11.01 -4.33
C SER A 184 -11.25 -10.23 -5.49
N GLY A 185 -12.17 -10.84 -6.23
CA GLY A 185 -12.98 -10.17 -7.24
C GLY A 185 -14.09 -9.28 -6.65
N ALA A 186 -14.25 -9.25 -5.33
CA ALA A 186 -15.17 -8.37 -4.64
C ALA A 186 -14.56 -6.97 -4.54
N GLY A 187 -14.72 -6.19 -5.61
CA GLY A 187 -14.58 -4.73 -5.55
C GLY A 187 -15.59 -4.10 -4.58
N TYR A 188 -15.43 -2.83 -4.31
CA TYR A 188 -16.23 -1.98 -3.40
C TYR A 188 -17.75 -2.10 -3.57
#